data_4b6751adb791a7f2ab15a102e446785f
#
_entry.id   4b6751adb791a7f2ab15a102e446785f
#
_cell.length_a   1.000
_cell.length_b   1.000
_cell.length_c   1.000
_cell.angle_alpha   90.00
_cell.angle_beta   90.00
_cell.angle_gamma   90.00
#
_symmetry.space_group_name_H-M   'P 1'
#
loop_
_entity.id
_entity.type
_entity.pdbx_description
1 polymer ?
#
loop_
_entity_poly.entity_id
_entity_poly.type
_entity_poly.pdbx_seq_one_letter_code
_entity_poly.pdbx_strand_id
1 'polypeptide(L)'
;LQVELAQMKYRLPRLTGQGTELSRLGGGIGTRGPGETQLEVDRRRIRKRIDDLERDLKEIKQRRDLRRARREKQGQTIVALVGYTNAGKSTLLNALSGSDVLVEDKLFATLDPVMRNVDLPENRSCLLVDTVGFIRKLPHPLVQAFRSTLEEAIYADLLIVVSDLSSPNYAQQRDTVFEVLNDLGATD
;
A
#
# COMPACT_ATOMS: atom_id res chain seq x y z
N LEU A 1 0.99 -4.30 7.44
CA LEU A 1 0.49 -5.66 7.23
C LEU A 1 0.94 -6.25 5.89
N GLN A 2 0.68 -5.61 4.72
CA GLN A 2 1.04 -6.17 3.40
C GLN A 2 2.54 -6.30 3.19
N VAL A 3 3.34 -5.30 3.57
CA VAL A 3 4.82 -5.36 3.53
C VAL A 3 5.32 -6.48 4.45
N GLU A 4 4.77 -6.60 5.64
CA GLU A 4 5.10 -7.65 6.59
C GLU A 4 4.77 -9.04 6.04
N LEU A 5 3.58 -9.20 5.44
CA LEU A 5 3.16 -10.44 4.77
C LEU A 5 4.13 -10.82 3.64
N ALA A 6 4.50 -9.87 2.78
CA ALA A 6 5.46 -10.08 1.70
C ALA A 6 6.83 -10.51 2.23
N GLN A 7 7.32 -9.87 3.31
CA GLN A 7 8.57 -10.23 3.97
C GLN A 7 8.52 -11.64 4.58
N MET A 8 7.40 -12.00 5.24
CA MET A 8 7.23 -13.34 5.83
C MET A 8 7.17 -14.43 4.77
N LYS A 9 6.42 -14.21 3.67
CA LYS A 9 6.38 -15.12 2.51
C LYS A 9 7.75 -15.30 1.86
N TYR A 10 8.55 -14.24 1.79
CA TYR A 10 9.90 -14.30 1.26
C TYR A 10 10.89 -15.05 2.17
N ARG A 11 10.73 -14.94 3.50
CA ARG A 11 11.59 -15.61 4.49
C ARG A 11 11.30 -17.10 4.61
N LEU A 12 10.02 -17.50 4.50
CA LEU A 12 9.59 -18.88 4.75
C LEU A 12 10.36 -19.93 3.91
N PRO A 13 10.54 -19.80 2.58
CA PRO A 13 11.31 -20.76 1.79
C PRO A 13 12.82 -20.74 2.10
N ARG A 14 13.37 -19.59 2.54
CA ARG A 14 14.81 -19.46 2.84
C ARG A 14 15.22 -20.13 4.13
N LEU A 15 14.33 -20.31 5.08
CA LEU A 15 14.57 -21.12 6.28
C LEU A 15 14.76 -22.60 5.96
N THR A 16 14.36 -23.07 4.76
CA THR A 16 14.58 -24.46 4.36
C THR A 16 15.98 -24.73 3.84
N GLY A 17 16.70 -23.73 3.32
CA GLY A 17 18.05 -23.88 2.77
C GLY A 17 19.18 -23.90 3.82
N GLN A 18 18.96 -23.26 4.95
CA GLN A 18 20.00 -23.19 6.01
C GLN A 18 20.01 -24.41 6.93
N GLY A 19 18.94 -25.19 6.99
CA GLY A 19 18.85 -26.39 7.85
C GLY A 19 19.72 -27.55 7.37
N THR A 20 20.00 -27.65 6.09
CA THR A 20 20.85 -28.71 5.51
C THR A 20 22.34 -28.45 5.68
N GLU A 21 22.78 -27.23 5.81
CA GLU A 21 24.19 -26.89 6.08
C GLU A 21 24.56 -27.03 7.56
N LEU A 22 23.64 -26.65 8.46
CA LEU A 22 23.84 -26.79 9.92
C LEU A 22 23.74 -28.23 10.42
N SER A 23 22.95 -29.08 9.76
CA SER A 23 22.89 -30.51 10.12
C SER A 23 24.10 -31.33 9.69
N ARG A 24 24.94 -30.83 8.77
CA ARG A 24 26.21 -31.46 8.37
C ARG A 24 27.34 -31.20 9.34
N LEU A 25 27.26 -30.20 10.19
CA LEU A 25 28.29 -29.85 11.20
C LEU A 25 28.07 -30.47 12.56
N GLY A 26 27.01 -31.24 12.76
CA GLY A 26 26.63 -31.85 14.04
C GLY A 26 26.64 -33.38 14.02
N GLY A 27 27.63 -34.02 13.45
CA GLY A 27 27.88 -35.48 13.55
C GLY A 27 28.37 -35.92 14.92
N GLY A 28 27.57 -35.69 15.95
CA GLY A 28 27.78 -36.24 17.30
C GLY A 28 26.67 -37.24 17.63
N ILE A 29 27.06 -38.49 17.88
CA ILE A 29 26.21 -39.56 18.42
C ILE A 29 25.71 -39.12 19.81
N GLY A 30 24.42 -38.89 19.94
CA GLY A 30 23.76 -38.70 21.22
C GLY A 30 22.89 -37.49 21.34
N THR A 31 21.61 -37.76 21.61
CA THR A 31 20.65 -36.88 22.22
C THR A 31 19.98 -35.80 21.33
N ARG A 32 19.00 -36.25 20.53
CA ARG A 32 17.76 -35.50 20.47
C ARG A 32 16.63 -36.52 20.31
N GLY A 33 15.83 -36.64 21.37
CA GLY A 33 14.57 -37.36 21.36
C GLY A 33 13.60 -36.77 20.30
N PRO A 34 12.39 -37.36 20.12
CA PRO A 34 11.41 -36.95 19.11
C PRO A 34 10.81 -35.57 19.45
N GLY A 35 11.64 -34.53 19.49
CA GLY A 35 11.26 -33.14 19.67
C GLY A 35 11.37 -32.38 18.34
N GLU A 36 10.42 -31.47 18.09
CA GLU A 36 10.48 -30.54 16.97
C GLU A 36 11.84 -29.83 16.96
N THR A 37 12.50 -29.75 15.80
CA THR A 37 13.71 -28.96 15.65
C THR A 37 13.36 -27.46 15.77
N GLN A 38 14.28 -26.65 16.27
CA GLN A 38 14.09 -25.19 16.38
C GLN A 38 13.61 -24.60 15.04
N LEU A 39 14.10 -25.12 13.94
CA LEU A 39 13.73 -24.73 12.58
C LEU A 39 12.23 -25.00 12.29
N GLU A 40 11.69 -26.14 12.72
CA GLU A 40 10.27 -26.48 12.55
C GLU A 40 9.37 -25.59 13.38
N VAL A 41 9.79 -25.26 14.61
CA VAL A 41 9.10 -24.30 15.47
C VAL A 41 9.05 -22.91 14.81
N ASP A 42 10.18 -22.43 14.27
CA ASP A 42 10.25 -21.12 13.62
C ASP A 42 9.42 -21.09 12.32
N ARG A 43 9.43 -22.17 11.53
CA ARG A 43 8.56 -22.29 10.34
C ARG A 43 7.10 -22.29 10.71
N ARG A 44 6.69 -22.99 11.77
CA ARG A 44 5.31 -22.98 12.24
C ARG A 44 4.87 -21.60 12.72
N ARG A 45 5.75 -20.89 13.44
CA ARG A 45 5.49 -19.50 13.87
C ARG A 45 5.30 -18.56 12.68
N ILE A 46 6.16 -18.65 11.67
CA ILE A 46 6.06 -17.80 10.48
C ILE A 46 4.80 -18.15 9.68
N ARG A 47 4.45 -19.43 9.49
CA ARG A 47 3.19 -19.81 8.83
C ARG A 47 1.99 -19.25 9.56
N LYS A 48 1.93 -19.43 10.89
CA LYS A 48 0.85 -18.87 11.69
C LYS A 48 0.75 -17.35 11.53
N ARG A 49 1.89 -16.66 11.53
CA ARG A 49 1.90 -15.20 11.32
C ARG A 49 1.41 -14.80 9.93
N ILE A 50 1.74 -15.57 8.89
CA ILE A 50 1.22 -15.38 7.53
C ILE A 50 -0.30 -15.53 7.52
N ASP A 51 -0.83 -16.59 8.11
CA ASP A 51 -2.27 -16.87 8.16
C ASP A 51 -3.03 -15.75 8.92
N ASP A 52 -2.46 -15.28 10.03
CA ASP A 52 -3.03 -14.16 10.81
C ASP A 52 -3.05 -12.87 9.97
N LEU A 53 -1.94 -12.54 9.30
CA LEU A 53 -1.86 -11.37 8.43
C LEU A 53 -2.81 -11.43 7.23
N GLU A 54 -2.98 -12.60 6.63
CA GLU A 54 -3.94 -12.80 5.52
C GLU A 54 -5.38 -12.62 5.99
N ARG A 55 -5.72 -13.13 7.18
CA ARG A 55 -7.04 -12.92 7.79
C ARG A 55 -7.31 -11.44 8.06
N ASP A 56 -6.35 -10.75 8.70
CA ASP A 56 -6.46 -9.33 9.01
C ASP A 56 -6.64 -8.48 7.73
N LEU A 57 -5.88 -8.79 6.68
CA LEU A 57 -6.00 -8.11 5.37
C LEU A 57 -7.37 -8.36 4.73
N LYS A 58 -7.92 -9.59 4.84
CA LYS A 58 -9.25 -9.90 4.35
C LYS A 58 -10.34 -9.12 5.09
N GLU A 59 -10.23 -9.00 6.41
CA GLU A 59 -11.16 -8.19 7.21
C GLU A 59 -11.10 -6.71 6.85
N ILE A 60 -9.88 -6.16 6.69
CA ILE A 60 -9.70 -4.77 6.25
C ILE A 60 -10.34 -4.54 4.88
N LYS A 61 -10.14 -5.45 3.93
CA LYS A 61 -10.76 -5.37 2.61
C LYS A 61 -12.29 -5.36 2.71
N GLN A 62 -12.87 -6.29 3.45
CA GLN A 62 -14.32 -6.34 3.66
C GLN A 62 -14.88 -5.04 4.27
N ARG A 63 -14.19 -4.48 5.26
CA ARG A 63 -14.60 -3.20 5.87
C ARG A 63 -14.52 -2.03 4.87
N ARG A 64 -13.50 -2.03 3.99
CA ARG A 64 -13.38 -1.03 2.90
C ARG A 64 -14.53 -1.16 1.91
N ASP A 65 -14.82 -2.38 1.45
CA ASP A 65 -15.91 -2.67 0.52
C ASP A 65 -17.28 -2.23 1.07
N LEU A 66 -17.54 -2.49 2.36
CA LEU A 66 -18.77 -2.05 3.03
C LEU A 66 -18.87 -0.52 3.13
N ARG A 67 -17.79 0.16 3.48
CA ARG A 67 -17.76 1.64 3.53
C ARG A 67 -17.99 2.24 2.14
N ARG A 68 -17.41 1.63 1.11
CA ARG A 68 -17.58 2.04 -0.29
C ARG A 68 -19.04 1.89 -0.72
N ALA A 69 -19.64 0.71 -0.55
CA ALA A 69 -21.04 0.48 -0.88
C ALA A 69 -22.00 1.45 -0.15
N ARG A 70 -21.64 1.87 1.07
CA ARG A 70 -22.40 2.88 1.82
C ARG A 70 -22.27 4.27 1.19
N ARG A 71 -21.05 4.68 0.77
CA ARG A 71 -20.80 5.98 0.10
C ARG A 71 -21.50 6.07 -1.24
N GLU A 72 -21.45 5.01 -2.03
CA GLU A 72 -22.11 4.86 -3.31
C GLU A 72 -23.64 5.04 -3.15
N LYS A 73 -24.27 4.40 -2.15
CA LYS A 73 -25.68 4.58 -1.82
C LYS A 73 -26.05 6.03 -1.39
N GLN A 74 -25.08 6.76 -0.82
CA GLN A 74 -25.27 8.14 -0.40
C GLN A 74 -25.02 9.15 -1.53
N GLY A 75 -24.65 8.70 -2.74
CA GLY A 75 -24.34 9.55 -3.88
C GLY A 75 -23.14 10.47 -3.64
N GLN A 76 -22.20 10.07 -2.77
CA GLN A 76 -21.04 10.87 -2.43
C GLN A 76 -19.97 10.74 -3.51
N THR A 77 -19.66 11.84 -4.21
CA THR A 77 -18.62 11.89 -5.22
C THR A 77 -17.23 11.76 -4.58
N ILE A 78 -16.43 10.86 -5.11
CA ILE A 78 -15.06 10.60 -4.66
C ILE A 78 -14.08 11.14 -5.70
N VAL A 79 -13.18 12.02 -5.27
CA VAL A 79 -12.13 12.61 -6.10
C VAL A 79 -10.77 12.19 -5.55
N ALA A 80 -9.94 11.50 -6.32
CA ALA A 80 -8.63 11.08 -5.85
C ALA A 80 -7.50 11.94 -6.44
N LEU A 81 -6.59 12.39 -5.56
CA LEU A 81 -5.36 13.04 -5.94
C LEU A 81 -4.30 11.99 -6.24
N VAL A 82 -3.82 11.94 -7.46
CA VAL A 82 -2.76 11.05 -7.91
C VAL A 82 -1.58 11.87 -8.42
N GLY A 83 -0.39 11.32 -8.38
CA GLY A 83 0.78 12.05 -8.84
C GLY A 83 2.07 11.49 -8.27
N TYR A 84 3.19 11.99 -8.78
CA TYR A 84 4.49 11.56 -8.32
C TYR A 84 4.70 11.88 -6.83
N THR A 85 5.59 11.13 -6.15
CA THR A 85 5.90 11.43 -4.77
C THR A 85 6.46 12.86 -4.64
N ASN A 86 6.08 13.55 -3.58
CA ASN A 86 6.45 14.95 -3.33
C ASN A 86 5.98 15.96 -4.41
N ALA A 87 4.91 15.66 -5.15
CA ALA A 87 4.33 16.58 -6.14
C ALA A 87 3.32 17.58 -5.53
N GLY A 88 3.14 17.61 -4.21
CA GLY A 88 2.27 18.56 -3.52
C GLY A 88 0.82 18.09 -3.31
N LYS A 89 0.51 16.78 -3.44
CA LYS A 89 -0.86 16.24 -3.26
C LYS A 89 -1.45 16.54 -1.88
N SER A 90 -0.72 16.23 -0.81
CA SER A 90 -1.16 16.47 0.58
C SER A 90 -1.27 17.96 0.89
N THR A 91 -0.41 18.78 0.30
CA THR A 91 -0.50 20.25 0.39
C THR A 91 -1.79 20.75 -0.27
N LEU A 92 -2.12 20.23 -1.45
CA LEU A 92 -3.35 20.56 -2.16
C LEU A 92 -4.59 20.11 -1.37
N LEU A 93 -4.57 18.89 -0.79
CA LEU A 93 -5.62 18.40 0.08
C LEU A 93 -5.87 19.36 1.25
N ASN A 94 -4.82 19.78 1.95
CA ASN A 94 -4.93 20.71 3.07
C ASN A 94 -5.52 22.06 2.65
N ALA A 95 -5.03 22.61 1.54
CA ALA A 95 -5.50 23.88 1.03
C ALA A 95 -7.00 23.86 0.66
N LEU A 96 -7.49 22.75 0.10
CA LEU A 96 -8.88 22.62 -0.32
C LEU A 96 -9.84 22.23 0.81
N SER A 97 -9.36 21.46 1.79
CA SER A 97 -10.20 20.97 2.90
C SER A 97 -10.13 21.82 4.18
N GLY A 98 -9.23 22.81 4.23
CA GLY A 98 -8.98 23.59 5.44
C GLY A 98 -8.44 22.75 6.60
N SER A 99 -7.82 21.60 6.31
CA SER A 99 -7.31 20.68 7.32
C SER A 99 -5.79 20.75 7.43
N ASP A 100 -5.26 20.41 8.61
CA ASP A 100 -3.82 20.32 8.88
C ASP A 100 -3.37 18.86 8.86
N VAL A 101 -3.36 18.22 7.70
CA VAL A 101 -2.70 16.93 7.53
C VAL A 101 -1.19 17.16 7.54
N LEU A 102 -0.45 16.31 8.25
CA LEU A 102 1.00 16.40 8.30
C LEU A 102 1.57 16.28 6.87
N VAL A 103 2.16 17.36 6.40
CA VAL A 103 2.88 17.40 5.12
C VAL A 103 4.36 17.32 5.44
N GLU A 104 5.01 16.27 5.00
CA GLU A 104 6.46 16.12 5.12
C GLU A 104 7.11 16.20 3.73
N ASP A 105 8.22 16.91 3.65
CA ASP A 105 9.05 16.97 2.44
C ASP A 105 9.93 15.70 2.33
N LYS A 106 9.25 14.55 2.27
CA LYS A 106 9.88 13.23 2.16
C LYS A 106 9.17 12.38 1.13
N LEU A 107 9.93 11.46 0.53
CA LEU A 107 9.35 10.43 -0.34
C LEU A 107 8.40 9.55 0.47
N PHE A 108 7.19 9.31 -0.08
CA PHE A 108 6.14 8.53 0.58
C PHE A 108 5.68 9.09 1.95
N ALA A 109 5.55 10.42 2.05
CA ALA A 109 4.99 11.07 3.24
C ALA A 109 3.59 10.53 3.57
N THR A 110 2.79 10.21 2.56
CA THR A 110 1.47 9.57 2.69
C THR A 110 1.59 8.08 2.38
N LEU A 111 1.42 7.22 3.39
CA LEU A 111 1.40 5.76 3.23
C LEU A 111 -0.01 5.19 3.24
N ASP A 112 -0.91 5.77 4.02
CA ASP A 112 -2.33 5.43 4.05
C ASP A 112 -3.15 6.54 3.41
N PRO A 113 -4.18 6.23 2.61
CA PRO A 113 -5.04 7.25 2.00
C PRO A 113 -5.70 8.12 3.05
N VAL A 114 -5.55 9.42 2.92
CA VAL A 114 -6.22 10.41 3.76
C VAL A 114 -7.43 10.95 3.02
N MET A 115 -8.61 10.87 3.64
CA MET A 115 -9.85 11.34 3.05
C MET A 115 -10.38 12.56 3.80
N ARG A 116 -10.81 13.58 3.06
CA ARG A 116 -11.40 14.81 3.60
C ARG A 116 -12.61 15.21 2.79
N ASN A 117 -13.62 15.70 3.49
CA ASN A 117 -14.76 16.34 2.82
C ASN A 117 -14.34 17.73 2.37
N VAL A 118 -14.66 18.08 1.13
CA VAL A 118 -14.44 19.41 0.56
C VAL A 118 -15.78 19.94 0.11
N ASP A 119 -16.14 21.10 0.63
CA ASP A 119 -17.35 21.81 0.24
C ASP A 119 -17.12 22.51 -1.09
N LEU A 120 -18.07 22.31 -2.00
CA LEU A 120 -18.08 22.89 -3.34
C LEU A 120 -19.17 23.97 -3.44
N PRO A 121 -19.11 24.86 -4.44
CA PRO A 121 -20.20 25.80 -4.69
C PRO A 121 -21.55 25.10 -4.84
N GLU A 122 -22.65 25.84 -4.64
CA GLU A 122 -24.02 25.35 -4.77
C GLU A 122 -24.39 24.25 -3.76
N ASN A 123 -23.84 24.29 -2.53
CA ASN A 123 -24.09 23.32 -1.46
C ASN A 123 -23.79 21.87 -1.86
N ARG A 124 -22.85 21.68 -2.78
CA ARG A 124 -22.32 20.36 -3.12
C ARG A 124 -21.11 20.06 -2.27
N SER A 125 -20.77 18.80 -2.15
CA SER A 125 -19.52 18.35 -1.50
C SER A 125 -18.94 17.14 -2.21
N CYS A 126 -17.64 16.97 -2.11
CA CYS A 126 -16.97 15.77 -2.56
C CYS A 126 -16.01 15.24 -1.49
N LEU A 127 -15.73 13.95 -1.55
CA LEU A 127 -14.71 13.33 -0.72
C LEU A 127 -13.38 13.35 -1.49
N LEU A 128 -12.46 14.21 -1.05
CA LEU A 128 -11.12 14.30 -1.64
C LEU A 128 -10.19 13.31 -0.93
N VAL A 129 -9.50 12.50 -1.72
CA VAL A 129 -8.62 11.43 -1.25
C VAL A 129 -7.20 11.72 -1.66
N ASP A 130 -6.28 11.88 -0.69
CA ASP A 130 -4.85 11.90 -0.96
C ASP A 130 -4.33 10.47 -1.02
N THR A 131 -3.65 10.14 -2.11
CA THR A 131 -3.11 8.80 -2.33
C THR A 131 -1.58 8.79 -2.18
N VAL A 132 -1.03 7.58 -2.06
CA VAL A 132 0.43 7.40 -2.07
C VAL A 132 1.03 7.93 -3.37
N GLY A 133 2.13 8.68 -3.26
CA GLY A 133 2.85 9.16 -4.42
C GLY A 133 3.54 8.05 -5.21
N PHE A 134 3.48 8.13 -6.54
CA PHE A 134 4.19 7.21 -7.42
C PHE A 134 5.69 7.52 -7.45
N ILE A 135 6.50 6.49 -7.67
CA ILE A 135 7.92 6.62 -7.99
C ILE A 135 8.29 5.72 -9.16
N ARG A 136 9.34 6.11 -9.84
CA ARG A 136 9.96 5.31 -10.89
C ARG A 136 10.60 4.05 -10.28
N LYS A 137 10.38 2.88 -10.88
CA LYS A 137 10.95 1.58 -10.46
C LYS A 137 10.58 1.19 -9.02
N LEU A 138 9.28 1.17 -8.71
CA LEU A 138 8.80 0.54 -7.48
C LEU A 138 9.28 -0.92 -7.42
N PRO A 139 9.98 -1.34 -6.37
CA PRO A 139 10.30 -2.76 -6.18
C PRO A 139 9.03 -3.60 -6.15
N HIS A 140 9.01 -4.74 -6.84
CA HIS A 140 7.84 -5.62 -6.95
C HIS A 140 7.13 -5.93 -5.62
N PRO A 141 7.82 -6.15 -4.48
CA PRO A 141 7.15 -6.34 -3.19
C PRO A 141 6.38 -5.10 -2.71
N LEU A 142 6.83 -3.90 -3.07
CA LEU A 142 6.17 -2.64 -2.71
C LEU A 142 4.99 -2.34 -3.64
N VAL A 143 5.02 -2.75 -4.91
CA VAL A 143 3.88 -2.61 -5.83
C VAL A 143 2.64 -3.31 -5.24
N GLN A 144 2.79 -4.53 -4.73
CA GLN A 144 1.68 -5.25 -4.09
C GLN A 144 1.21 -4.57 -2.79
N ALA A 145 2.14 -4.01 -2.01
CA ALA A 145 1.81 -3.29 -0.78
C ALA A 145 1.05 -1.99 -1.05
N PHE A 146 1.42 -1.26 -2.12
CA PHE A 146 0.76 -0.02 -2.51
C PHE A 146 -0.51 -0.23 -3.33
N ARG A 147 -0.69 -1.40 -3.95
CA ARG A 147 -1.88 -1.69 -4.75
C ARG A 147 -3.18 -1.45 -3.96
N SER A 148 -3.21 -1.79 -2.67
CA SER A 148 -4.39 -1.56 -1.83
C SER A 148 -4.65 -0.09 -1.48
N THR A 149 -3.62 0.74 -1.48
CA THR A 149 -3.76 2.20 -1.28
C THR A 149 -4.10 2.90 -2.59
N LEU A 150 -3.67 2.32 -3.72
CA LEU A 150 -4.00 2.78 -5.06
C LEU A 150 -5.39 2.31 -5.51
N GLU A 151 -5.95 1.26 -4.88
CA GLU A 151 -7.34 0.84 -5.11
C GLU A 151 -8.34 1.99 -4.86
N GLU A 152 -8.06 2.90 -3.94
CA GLU A 152 -8.91 4.09 -3.72
C GLU A 152 -8.89 5.03 -4.94
N ALA A 153 -7.80 5.08 -5.71
CA ALA A 153 -7.75 5.82 -6.98
C ALA A 153 -8.56 5.13 -8.08
N ILE A 154 -8.48 3.80 -8.18
CA ILE A 154 -9.24 3.03 -9.19
C ILE A 154 -10.76 3.20 -9.03
N TYR A 155 -11.21 3.44 -7.81
CA TYR A 155 -12.61 3.55 -7.47
C TYR A 155 -13.12 4.99 -7.30
N ALA A 156 -12.29 5.97 -7.61
CA ALA A 156 -12.70 7.37 -7.61
C ALA A 156 -13.53 7.69 -8.86
N ASP A 157 -14.51 8.58 -8.68
CA ASP A 157 -15.32 9.09 -9.79
C ASP A 157 -14.52 10.06 -10.67
N LEU A 158 -13.48 10.67 -10.10
CA LEU A 158 -12.58 11.60 -10.79
C LEU A 158 -11.16 11.46 -10.25
N LEU A 159 -10.18 11.43 -11.16
CA LEU A 159 -8.76 11.50 -10.85
C LEU A 159 -8.21 12.88 -11.16
N ILE A 160 -7.54 13.48 -10.18
CA ILE A 160 -6.78 14.74 -10.37
C ILE A 160 -5.29 14.39 -10.34
N VAL A 161 -4.62 14.54 -11.47
CA VAL A 161 -3.18 14.34 -11.59
C VAL A 161 -2.45 15.61 -11.15
N VAL A 162 -1.71 15.50 -10.04
CA VAL A 162 -0.89 16.60 -9.50
C VAL A 162 0.55 16.43 -9.97
N SER A 163 1.09 17.44 -10.64
CA SER A 163 2.46 17.46 -11.17
C SER A 163 3.19 18.70 -10.71
N ASP A 164 4.41 18.52 -10.23
CA ASP A 164 5.32 19.62 -9.88
C ASP A 164 6.04 20.14 -11.13
N LEU A 165 5.59 21.27 -11.66
CA LEU A 165 6.17 21.90 -12.84
C LEU A 165 7.56 22.53 -12.59
N SER A 166 7.97 22.71 -11.33
CA SER A 166 9.29 23.19 -10.98
C SER A 166 10.38 22.11 -11.11
N SER A 167 9.96 20.86 -11.14
CA SER A 167 10.86 19.72 -11.29
C SER A 167 11.42 19.66 -12.72
N PRO A 168 12.75 19.58 -12.91
CA PRO A 168 13.34 19.41 -14.25
C PRO A 168 12.91 18.11 -14.94
N ASN A 169 12.43 17.15 -14.19
CA ASN A 169 11.98 15.84 -14.66
C ASN A 169 10.45 15.70 -14.71
N TYR A 170 9.68 16.80 -14.67
CA TYR A 170 8.22 16.76 -14.54
C TYR A 170 7.54 15.89 -15.62
N ALA A 171 8.01 15.98 -16.87
CA ALA A 171 7.45 15.21 -17.98
C ALA A 171 7.60 13.70 -17.75
N GLN A 172 8.79 13.25 -17.34
CA GLN A 172 9.07 11.85 -17.04
C GLN A 172 8.31 11.35 -15.80
N GLN A 173 8.15 12.21 -14.79
CA GLN A 173 7.37 11.91 -13.60
C GLN A 173 5.88 11.73 -13.96
N ARG A 174 5.34 12.61 -14.81
CA ARG A 174 3.97 12.52 -15.32
C ARG A 174 3.76 11.22 -16.10
N ASP A 175 4.67 10.90 -17.02
CA ASP A 175 4.58 9.68 -17.82
C ASP A 175 4.59 8.42 -16.94
N THR A 176 5.43 8.39 -15.89
CA THR A 176 5.43 7.31 -14.89
C THR A 176 4.08 7.20 -14.17
N VAL A 177 3.43 8.32 -13.85
CA VAL A 177 2.09 8.32 -13.23
C VAL A 177 1.07 7.68 -14.16
N PHE A 178 1.05 8.06 -15.43
CA PHE A 178 0.13 7.48 -16.41
C PHE A 178 0.39 6.01 -16.69
N GLU A 179 1.66 5.58 -16.77
CA GLU A 179 2.02 4.15 -16.88
C GLU A 179 1.41 3.34 -15.73
N VAL A 180 1.56 3.81 -14.49
CA VAL A 180 1.02 3.11 -13.32
C VAL A 180 -0.52 3.14 -13.30
N LEU A 181 -1.16 4.24 -13.69
CA LEU A 181 -2.62 4.31 -13.80
C LEU A 181 -3.15 3.33 -14.86
N ASN A 182 -2.47 3.22 -16.01
CA ASN A 182 -2.78 2.24 -17.04
C ASN A 182 -2.66 0.80 -16.52
N ASP A 183 -1.56 0.48 -15.82
CA ASP A 183 -1.34 -0.85 -15.22
C ASP A 183 -2.40 -1.21 -14.17
N LEU A 184 -3.00 -0.21 -13.55
CA LEU A 184 -4.09 -0.38 -12.58
C LEU A 184 -5.47 -0.43 -13.24
N GLY A 185 -5.59 -0.13 -14.54
CA GLY A 185 -6.87 -0.03 -15.25
C GLY A 185 -7.71 1.19 -14.86
N ALA A 186 -7.06 2.28 -14.50
CA ALA A 186 -7.68 3.54 -14.02
C ALA A 186 -7.66 4.64 -15.09
N THR A 187 -7.79 4.30 -16.36
CA THR A 187 -7.60 5.23 -17.51
C THR A 187 -8.83 5.44 -18.38
N ASP A 188 -9.98 4.96 -17.99
CA ASP A 188 -11.25 5.20 -18.69
C ASP A 188 -11.99 6.42 -18.17
#